data_2bd7034f2b685eb8a43eb99b6fa679ef
#
_entry.id   2bd7034f2b685eb8a43eb99b6fa679ef
#
_cell.length_a   1.000
_cell.length_b   1.000
_cell.length_c   1.000
_cell.angle_alpha   90.00
_cell.angle_beta   90.00
_cell.angle_gamma   90.00
#
_symmetry.space_group_name_H-M   'P 1'
#
loop_
_entity.id
_entity.type
_entity.pdbx_description
1 polymer ?
#
loop_
_entity_poly.entity_id
_entity_poly.type
_entity_poly.pdbx_seq_one_letter_code
_entity_poly.pdbx_strand_id
1 'polypeptide(L)'
;MRLPPARKGWIVAALGTAQTIGWASSYYVPAVLAAPMAASFDLSPVWVFGAFSMAMVVSATVGPWAGARIDRIGGRGVLILSNLVFAAGLAVLAVAGSPGLLFLGWAVIGIGMGMGLYEAAFATLAGIYGKEARGPITGITLIAGFASTVGWPLSGLMLATWGWREACLGWALIHLALALPLNAFLPKGTERIPAETPEPAAGPPPSRRALWLLAFVFAVTWFNSTAMAAHLPGLLQAAGASSAMAIAAGAMIGPAQVAARVLEFGLLRRFHPLISARLAASAHPLAAVCLVGFGGPAAYAFALLHGAGNGILTIAKGTLPLALFGSAGYGARLGWLNAPARVLQAAAPLIFGAALAAWGLQAIWLTAGIGALATLALLAIRRG
;
A
#
# COMPACT_ATOMS: atom_id res chain seq x y z
N MET A 1 17.66 -13.66 22.30
CA MET A 1 18.92 -13.60 21.49
C MET A 1 18.67 -12.66 20.31
N ARG A 2 19.36 -11.52 20.22
CA ARG A 2 19.19 -10.57 19.10
C ARG A 2 19.82 -11.17 17.85
N LEU A 3 19.10 -11.13 16.71
CA LEU A 3 19.67 -11.57 15.43
C LEU A 3 20.89 -10.70 15.10
N PRO A 4 21.95 -11.28 14.53
CA PRO A 4 23.11 -10.50 14.07
C PRO A 4 22.66 -9.39 13.11
N PRO A 5 23.28 -8.20 13.13
CA PRO A 5 22.93 -7.08 12.27
C PRO A 5 22.89 -7.43 10.78
N ALA A 6 23.82 -8.26 10.31
CA ALA A 6 23.85 -8.74 8.93
C ALA A 6 22.59 -9.56 8.56
N ARG A 7 22.09 -10.41 9.45
CA ARG A 7 20.87 -11.18 9.23
C ARG A 7 19.61 -10.27 9.20
N LYS A 8 19.60 -9.19 10.00
CA LYS A 8 18.53 -8.18 9.99
C LYS A 8 18.48 -7.44 8.65
N GLY A 9 19.63 -6.99 8.15
CA GLY A 9 19.74 -6.31 6.84
C GLY A 9 19.27 -7.20 5.70
N TRP A 10 19.66 -8.48 5.72
CA TRP A 10 19.23 -9.46 4.74
C TRP A 10 17.71 -9.69 4.73
N ILE A 11 17.07 -9.85 5.90
CA ILE A 11 15.62 -10.03 6.00
C ILE A 11 14.89 -8.81 5.41
N VAL A 12 15.36 -7.59 5.71
CA VAL A 12 14.78 -6.36 5.17
C VAL A 12 14.96 -6.28 3.66
N ALA A 13 16.15 -6.60 3.14
CA ALA A 13 16.41 -6.60 1.70
C ALA A 13 15.57 -7.64 0.97
N ALA A 14 15.56 -8.89 1.44
CA ALA A 14 14.81 -9.98 0.83
C ALA A 14 13.30 -9.69 0.82
N LEU A 15 12.75 -9.31 1.98
CA LEU A 15 11.32 -9.02 2.08
C LEU A 15 10.94 -7.73 1.35
N GLY A 16 11.80 -6.69 1.38
CA GLY A 16 11.60 -5.45 0.63
C GLY A 16 11.57 -5.68 -0.88
N THR A 17 12.48 -6.49 -1.41
CA THR A 17 12.49 -6.89 -2.83
C THR A 17 11.25 -7.70 -3.19
N ALA A 18 10.85 -8.68 -2.37
CA ALA A 18 9.62 -9.44 -2.59
C ALA A 18 8.38 -8.53 -2.56
N GLN A 19 8.34 -7.52 -1.68
CA GLN A 19 7.27 -6.51 -1.67
C GLN A 19 7.30 -5.65 -2.93
N THR A 20 8.47 -5.24 -3.42
CA THR A 20 8.59 -4.51 -4.70
C THR A 20 7.95 -5.30 -5.84
N ILE A 21 8.26 -6.59 -5.94
CA ILE A 21 7.68 -7.50 -6.95
C ILE A 21 6.17 -7.62 -6.77
N GLY A 22 5.69 -7.87 -5.55
CA GLY A 22 4.26 -8.02 -5.27
C GLY A 22 3.44 -6.77 -5.65
N TRP A 23 3.91 -5.57 -5.30
CA TRP A 23 3.26 -4.32 -5.68
C TRP A 23 3.35 -4.06 -7.19
N ALA A 24 4.52 -4.29 -7.80
CA ALA A 24 4.75 -4.06 -9.22
C ALA A 24 3.85 -4.94 -10.10
N SER A 25 3.71 -6.23 -9.76
CA SER A 25 2.99 -7.23 -10.54
C SER A 25 1.48 -7.29 -10.26
N SER A 26 0.98 -6.54 -9.27
CA SER A 26 -0.44 -6.52 -8.92
C SER A 26 -1.03 -5.11 -8.98
N TYR A 27 -0.67 -4.25 -8.02
CA TYR A 27 -1.25 -2.91 -7.90
C TYR A 27 -0.89 -1.98 -9.07
N TYR A 28 0.32 -2.09 -9.61
CA TYR A 28 0.82 -1.19 -10.66
C TYR A 28 0.62 -1.72 -12.08
N VAL A 29 0.30 -3.00 -12.24
CA VAL A 29 0.04 -3.63 -13.57
C VAL A 29 -1.07 -2.96 -14.36
N PRO A 30 -2.24 -2.59 -13.77
CA PRO A 30 -3.33 -2.00 -14.55
C PRO A 30 -2.94 -0.69 -15.26
N ALA A 31 -2.02 0.08 -14.68
CA ALA A 31 -1.58 1.35 -15.29
C ALA A 31 -0.94 1.14 -16.68
N VAL A 32 -0.35 -0.03 -16.93
CA VAL A 32 0.36 -0.34 -18.18
C VAL A 32 -0.44 -1.32 -19.05
N LEU A 33 -1.03 -2.36 -18.44
CA LEU A 33 -1.62 -3.46 -19.17
C LEU A 33 -3.15 -3.36 -19.33
N ALA A 34 -3.84 -2.42 -18.66
CA ALA A 34 -5.31 -2.37 -18.72
C ALA A 34 -5.84 -2.11 -20.14
N ALA A 35 -5.25 -1.21 -20.91
CA ALA A 35 -5.70 -0.90 -22.26
C ALA A 35 -5.53 -2.08 -23.22
N PRO A 36 -4.35 -2.72 -23.35
CA PRO A 36 -4.20 -3.87 -24.22
C PRO A 36 -4.98 -5.10 -23.75
N MET A 37 -5.18 -5.29 -22.43
CA MET A 37 -6.06 -6.33 -21.91
C MET A 37 -7.50 -6.10 -22.38
N ALA A 38 -8.04 -4.90 -22.19
CA ALA A 38 -9.40 -4.56 -22.58
C ALA A 38 -9.63 -4.70 -24.08
N ALA A 39 -8.71 -4.21 -24.90
CA ALA A 39 -8.78 -4.30 -26.36
C ALA A 39 -8.85 -5.75 -26.86
N SER A 40 -8.24 -6.71 -26.19
CA SER A 40 -8.30 -8.15 -26.55
C SER A 40 -9.69 -8.77 -26.36
N PHE A 41 -10.63 -8.09 -25.72
CA PHE A 41 -12.00 -8.53 -25.44
C PHE A 41 -13.04 -7.55 -25.97
N ASP A 42 -12.65 -6.58 -26.81
CA ASP A 42 -13.50 -5.50 -27.29
C ASP A 42 -14.19 -4.72 -26.14
N LEU A 43 -13.49 -4.57 -25.02
CA LEU A 43 -13.95 -3.91 -23.82
C LEU A 43 -13.28 -2.54 -23.62
N SER A 44 -13.94 -1.66 -22.91
CA SER A 44 -13.32 -0.44 -22.36
C SER A 44 -12.35 -0.82 -21.21
N PRO A 45 -11.21 -0.08 -21.03
CA PRO A 45 -10.29 -0.27 -19.89
C PRO A 45 -10.97 -0.21 -18.51
N VAL A 46 -12.14 0.42 -18.40
CA VAL A 46 -12.95 0.48 -17.17
C VAL A 46 -13.27 -0.93 -16.64
N TRP A 47 -13.47 -1.91 -17.51
CA TRP A 47 -13.72 -3.29 -17.10
C TRP A 47 -12.51 -3.94 -16.42
N VAL A 48 -11.30 -3.65 -16.87
CA VAL A 48 -10.06 -4.14 -16.24
C VAL A 48 -9.87 -3.46 -14.88
N PHE A 49 -10.14 -2.16 -14.79
CA PHE A 49 -10.14 -1.45 -13.49
C PHE A 49 -11.24 -1.97 -12.56
N GLY A 50 -12.40 -2.36 -13.10
CA GLY A 50 -13.46 -3.04 -12.34
C GLY A 50 -13.00 -4.38 -11.76
N ALA A 51 -12.32 -5.20 -12.57
CA ALA A 51 -11.74 -6.46 -12.12
C ALA A 51 -10.64 -6.24 -11.06
N PHE A 52 -9.80 -5.21 -11.21
CA PHE A 52 -8.84 -4.79 -10.20
C PHE A 52 -9.52 -4.30 -8.91
N SER A 53 -10.62 -3.54 -9.00
CA SER A 53 -11.40 -3.13 -7.83
C SER A 53 -11.97 -4.35 -7.09
N MET A 54 -12.44 -5.36 -7.83
CA MET A 54 -12.86 -6.63 -7.25
C MET A 54 -11.69 -7.34 -6.53
N ALA A 55 -10.48 -7.34 -7.11
CA ALA A 55 -9.29 -7.87 -6.46
C ALA A 55 -9.01 -7.16 -5.12
N MET A 56 -9.21 -5.83 -5.03
CA MET A 56 -9.08 -5.08 -3.79
C MET A 56 -10.08 -5.56 -2.72
N VAL A 57 -11.33 -5.81 -3.11
CA VAL A 57 -12.37 -6.32 -2.20
C VAL A 57 -12.02 -7.73 -1.73
N VAL A 58 -11.58 -8.62 -2.63
CA VAL A 58 -11.09 -9.96 -2.27
C VAL A 58 -9.91 -9.85 -1.31
N SER A 59 -8.96 -8.96 -1.56
CA SER A 59 -7.83 -8.72 -0.65
C SER A 59 -8.30 -8.26 0.75
N ALA A 60 -9.36 -7.46 0.82
CA ALA A 60 -9.95 -7.02 2.09
C ALA A 60 -10.50 -8.17 2.93
N THR A 61 -11.10 -9.17 2.30
CA THR A 61 -11.64 -10.35 3.00
C THR A 61 -10.54 -11.32 3.43
N VAL A 62 -9.50 -11.48 2.63
CA VAL A 62 -8.39 -12.41 2.89
C VAL A 62 -7.41 -11.86 3.94
N GLY A 63 -7.21 -10.54 3.98
CA GLY A 63 -6.23 -9.90 4.86
C GLY A 63 -6.32 -10.28 6.34
N PRO A 64 -7.51 -10.22 6.99
CA PRO A 64 -7.67 -10.61 8.40
C PRO A 64 -7.30 -12.06 8.67
N TRP A 65 -7.69 -12.99 7.77
CA TRP A 65 -7.32 -14.40 7.86
C TRP A 65 -5.81 -14.59 7.73
N ALA A 66 -5.18 -13.97 6.73
CA ALA A 66 -3.74 -14.05 6.52
C ALA A 66 -2.97 -13.51 7.74
N GLY A 67 -3.39 -12.37 8.27
CA GLY A 67 -2.81 -11.77 9.46
C GLY A 67 -2.91 -12.70 10.70
N ALA A 68 -4.09 -13.26 10.95
CA ALA A 68 -4.29 -14.22 12.04
C ALA A 68 -3.44 -15.50 11.86
N ARG A 69 -3.29 -15.95 10.62
CA ARG A 69 -2.44 -17.12 10.31
C ARG A 69 -0.97 -16.81 10.58
N ILE A 70 -0.50 -15.62 10.20
CA ILE A 70 0.87 -15.15 10.45
C ILE A 70 1.13 -15.06 11.96
N ASP A 71 0.20 -14.52 12.73
CA ASP A 71 0.33 -14.44 14.19
C ASP A 71 0.50 -15.83 14.86
N ARG A 72 -0.15 -16.87 14.31
CA ARG A 72 -0.15 -18.22 14.88
C ARG A 72 1.08 -19.05 14.50
N ILE A 73 1.47 -19.03 13.22
CA ILE A 73 2.50 -19.94 12.67
C ILE A 73 3.68 -19.21 12.03
N GLY A 74 3.71 -17.87 12.07
CA GLY A 74 4.72 -17.06 11.40
C GLY A 74 4.43 -16.80 9.93
N GLY A 75 5.09 -15.77 9.38
CA GLY A 75 4.74 -15.25 8.07
C GLY A 75 5.34 -15.99 6.88
N ARG A 76 6.45 -16.73 7.08
CA ARG A 76 7.18 -17.38 5.97
C ARG A 76 6.27 -18.21 5.06
N GLY A 77 5.46 -19.12 5.64
CA GLY A 77 4.59 -20.01 4.85
C GLY A 77 3.49 -19.24 4.10
N VAL A 78 2.91 -18.22 4.73
CA VAL A 78 1.88 -17.36 4.11
C VAL A 78 2.46 -16.57 2.94
N LEU A 79 3.65 -15.99 3.10
CA LEU A 79 4.34 -15.23 2.06
C LEU A 79 4.83 -16.12 0.90
N ILE A 80 5.25 -17.36 1.16
CA ILE A 80 5.55 -18.34 0.10
C ILE A 80 4.28 -18.65 -0.69
N LEU A 81 3.18 -18.96 0.00
CA LEU A 81 1.91 -19.27 -0.64
C LEU A 81 1.38 -18.08 -1.44
N SER A 82 1.56 -16.84 -0.96
CA SER A 82 1.14 -15.65 -1.70
C SER A 82 1.82 -15.53 -3.05
N ASN A 83 3.11 -15.89 -3.17
CA ASN A 83 3.82 -15.86 -4.44
C ASN A 83 3.30 -16.93 -5.42
N LEU A 84 2.93 -18.10 -4.93
CA LEU A 84 2.28 -19.14 -5.75
C LEU A 84 0.91 -18.66 -6.24
N VAL A 85 0.14 -18.00 -5.38
CA VAL A 85 -1.17 -17.44 -5.73
C VAL A 85 -1.04 -16.29 -6.73
N PHE A 86 -0.08 -15.37 -6.54
CA PHE A 86 0.21 -14.33 -7.53
C PHE A 86 0.56 -14.93 -8.89
N ALA A 87 1.48 -15.90 -8.91
CA ALA A 87 1.89 -16.57 -10.14
C ALA A 87 0.70 -17.28 -10.83
N ALA A 88 -0.15 -17.96 -10.06
CA ALA A 88 -1.36 -18.60 -10.59
C ALA A 88 -2.35 -17.58 -11.16
N GLY A 89 -2.63 -16.48 -10.47
CA GLY A 89 -3.52 -15.42 -10.95
C GLY A 89 -3.00 -14.74 -12.22
N LEU A 90 -1.69 -14.46 -12.28
CA LEU A 90 -1.03 -13.93 -13.48
C LEU A 90 -1.06 -14.92 -14.64
N ALA A 91 -0.88 -16.23 -14.38
CA ALA A 91 -1.01 -17.26 -15.39
C ALA A 91 -2.45 -17.38 -15.91
N VAL A 92 -3.47 -17.27 -15.03
CA VAL A 92 -4.88 -17.21 -15.45
C VAL A 92 -5.15 -16.01 -16.34
N LEU A 93 -4.59 -14.82 -16.01
CA LEU A 93 -4.69 -13.66 -16.90
C LEU A 93 -4.05 -13.92 -18.26
N ALA A 94 -2.88 -14.54 -18.30
CA ALA A 94 -2.16 -14.82 -19.55
C ALA A 94 -2.94 -15.73 -20.50
N VAL A 95 -3.68 -16.71 -19.96
CA VAL A 95 -4.49 -17.63 -20.76
C VAL A 95 -5.95 -17.19 -20.88
N ALA A 96 -6.30 -16.00 -20.40
CA ALA A 96 -7.68 -15.52 -20.42
C ALA A 96 -8.17 -15.37 -21.87
N GLY A 97 -9.16 -16.18 -22.25
CA GLY A 97 -9.87 -16.13 -23.52
C GLY A 97 -11.27 -15.49 -23.39
N SER A 98 -11.64 -15.05 -22.21
CA SER A 98 -12.94 -14.40 -21.95
C SER A 98 -12.85 -13.38 -20.81
N PRO A 99 -13.78 -12.39 -20.76
CA PRO A 99 -13.88 -11.47 -19.63
C PRO A 99 -14.05 -12.17 -18.27
N GLY A 100 -14.78 -13.30 -18.23
CA GLY A 100 -14.92 -14.08 -16.99
C GLY A 100 -13.58 -14.60 -16.45
N LEU A 101 -12.70 -15.11 -17.31
CA LEU A 101 -11.36 -15.53 -16.92
C LEU A 101 -10.47 -14.35 -16.52
N LEU A 102 -10.64 -13.18 -17.17
CA LEU A 102 -9.97 -11.93 -16.75
C LEU A 102 -10.34 -11.59 -15.30
N PHE A 103 -11.63 -11.60 -14.97
CA PHE A 103 -12.09 -11.35 -13.60
C PHE A 103 -11.61 -12.42 -12.62
N LEU A 104 -11.61 -13.69 -13.01
CA LEU A 104 -11.08 -14.77 -12.17
C LEU A 104 -9.59 -14.58 -11.87
N GLY A 105 -8.77 -14.25 -12.88
CA GLY A 105 -7.35 -13.96 -12.70
C GLY A 105 -7.12 -12.82 -11.69
N TRP A 106 -7.88 -11.73 -11.81
CA TRP A 106 -7.82 -10.62 -10.86
C TRP A 106 -8.31 -11.02 -9.46
N ALA A 107 -9.35 -11.86 -9.33
CA ALA A 107 -9.78 -12.37 -8.04
C ALA A 107 -8.68 -13.20 -7.35
N VAL A 108 -8.00 -14.07 -8.10
CA VAL A 108 -6.87 -14.86 -7.58
C VAL A 108 -5.70 -13.95 -7.18
N ILE A 109 -5.37 -12.93 -8.00
CA ILE A 109 -4.38 -11.91 -7.63
C ILE A 109 -4.80 -11.20 -6.34
N GLY A 110 -6.09 -10.88 -6.16
CA GLY A 110 -6.63 -10.29 -4.93
C GLY A 110 -6.38 -11.14 -3.69
N ILE A 111 -6.48 -12.47 -3.79
CA ILE A 111 -6.08 -13.40 -2.71
C ILE A 111 -4.59 -13.23 -2.42
N GLY A 112 -3.74 -13.25 -3.45
CA GLY A 112 -2.30 -13.01 -3.33
C GLY A 112 -1.98 -11.68 -2.65
N MET A 113 -2.70 -10.60 -3.01
CA MET A 113 -2.53 -9.27 -2.40
C MET A 113 -2.87 -9.27 -0.90
N GLY A 114 -3.95 -9.92 -0.49
CA GLY A 114 -4.33 -10.04 0.91
C GLY A 114 -3.32 -10.84 1.76
N MET A 115 -2.63 -11.80 1.13
CA MET A 115 -1.66 -12.67 1.81
C MET A 115 -0.22 -12.17 1.72
N GLY A 116 0.13 -11.32 0.74
CA GLY A 116 1.52 -11.08 0.35
C GLY A 116 1.98 -9.63 0.38
N LEU A 117 1.07 -8.63 0.45
CA LEU A 117 1.45 -7.23 0.48
C LEU A 117 1.84 -6.74 1.89
N TYR A 118 1.91 -5.43 2.07
CA TYR A 118 2.48 -4.79 3.25
C TYR A 118 1.93 -5.31 4.58
N GLU A 119 0.63 -5.57 4.69
CA GLU A 119 0.02 -6.02 5.94
C GLU A 119 0.61 -7.37 6.41
N ALA A 120 0.78 -8.31 5.48
CA ALA A 120 1.39 -9.60 5.76
C ALA A 120 2.90 -9.47 6.06
N ALA A 121 3.61 -8.61 5.31
CA ALA A 121 5.02 -8.34 5.54
C ALA A 121 5.25 -7.67 6.90
N PHE A 122 4.43 -6.69 7.28
CA PHE A 122 4.50 -6.02 8.58
C PHE A 122 4.19 -6.97 9.74
N ALA A 123 3.15 -7.82 9.58
CA ALA A 123 2.84 -8.86 10.55
C ALA A 123 4.01 -9.84 10.73
N THR A 124 4.65 -10.24 9.64
CA THR A 124 5.84 -11.10 9.66
C THR A 124 6.99 -10.43 10.43
N LEU A 125 7.28 -9.16 10.14
CA LEU A 125 8.34 -8.41 10.84
C LEU A 125 8.00 -8.17 12.31
N ALA A 126 6.73 -7.89 12.63
CA ALA A 126 6.28 -7.75 14.02
C ALA A 126 6.42 -9.07 14.80
N GLY A 127 6.16 -10.21 14.15
CA GLY A 127 6.38 -11.54 14.72
C GLY A 127 7.87 -11.86 14.96
N ILE A 128 8.77 -11.39 14.08
CA ILE A 128 10.23 -11.63 14.18
C ILE A 128 10.88 -10.67 15.19
N TYR A 129 10.52 -9.39 15.16
CA TYR A 129 11.24 -8.33 15.90
C TYR A 129 10.48 -7.73 17.08
N GLY A 130 9.21 -8.10 17.27
CA GLY A 130 8.38 -7.55 18.35
C GLY A 130 8.36 -6.00 18.34
N LYS A 131 8.65 -5.38 19.47
CA LYS A 131 8.70 -3.92 19.64
C LYS A 131 9.77 -3.23 18.75
N GLU A 132 10.80 -3.96 18.32
CA GLU A 132 11.89 -3.43 17.46
C GLU A 132 11.53 -3.46 15.95
N ALA A 133 10.32 -3.90 15.55
CA ALA A 133 9.94 -4.05 14.15
C ALA A 133 9.81 -2.71 13.39
N ARG A 134 9.74 -1.55 14.07
CA ARG A 134 9.61 -0.23 13.42
C ARG A 134 10.69 0.00 12.35
N GLY A 135 11.96 -0.24 12.68
CA GLY A 135 13.06 -0.05 11.72
C GLY A 135 12.95 -0.96 10.50
N PRO A 136 12.81 -2.29 10.66
CA PRO A 136 12.53 -3.21 9.56
C PRO A 136 11.30 -2.85 8.73
N ILE A 137 10.18 -2.47 9.32
CA ILE A 137 8.95 -2.02 8.62
C ILE A 137 9.28 -0.81 7.74
N THR A 138 9.97 0.20 8.28
CA THR A 138 10.39 1.36 7.49
C THR A 138 11.35 0.94 6.37
N GLY A 139 12.29 0.06 6.64
CA GLY A 139 13.26 -0.44 5.66
C GLY A 139 12.61 -1.11 4.45
N ILE A 140 11.65 -2.02 4.66
CA ILE A 140 10.94 -2.65 3.54
C ILE A 140 10.08 -1.66 2.75
N THR A 141 9.51 -0.64 3.42
CA THR A 141 8.73 0.39 2.71
C THR A 141 9.59 1.34 1.89
N LEU A 142 10.85 1.55 2.28
CA LEU A 142 11.82 2.29 1.46
C LEU A 142 12.13 1.53 0.17
N ILE A 143 12.44 0.24 0.26
CA ILE A 143 12.76 -0.60 -0.90
C ILE A 143 11.54 -0.73 -1.81
N ALA A 144 10.40 -1.12 -1.27
CA ALA A 144 9.17 -1.29 -2.04
C ALA A 144 8.54 0.05 -2.49
N GLY A 145 9.05 1.18 -2.00
CA GLY A 145 8.74 2.50 -2.54
C GLY A 145 9.09 2.67 -4.01
N PHE A 146 10.03 1.87 -4.52
CA PHE A 146 10.43 1.84 -5.93
C PHE A 146 9.59 0.87 -6.78
N ALA A 147 8.52 0.28 -6.25
CA ALA A 147 7.73 -0.71 -6.99
C ALA A 147 7.15 -0.17 -8.30
N SER A 148 6.66 1.07 -8.36
CA SER A 148 6.21 1.69 -9.61
C SER A 148 7.39 2.04 -10.53
N THR A 149 8.51 2.51 -9.96
CA THR A 149 9.73 2.87 -10.70
C THR A 149 10.33 1.66 -11.44
N VAL A 150 10.22 0.47 -10.87
CA VAL A 150 10.65 -0.78 -11.49
C VAL A 150 9.52 -1.42 -12.29
N GLY A 151 8.32 -1.44 -11.75
CA GLY A 151 7.17 -2.18 -12.30
C GLY A 151 6.66 -1.62 -13.62
N TRP A 152 6.55 -0.31 -13.75
CA TRP A 152 6.05 0.29 -14.99
C TRP A 152 6.99 0.11 -16.17
N PRO A 153 8.30 0.45 -16.08
CA PRO A 153 9.22 0.21 -17.18
C PRO A 153 9.34 -1.26 -17.55
N LEU A 154 9.40 -2.16 -16.55
CA LEU A 154 9.50 -3.59 -16.82
C LEU A 154 8.23 -4.15 -17.46
N SER A 155 7.04 -3.76 -16.99
CA SER A 155 5.77 -4.12 -17.61
C SER A 155 5.66 -3.55 -19.04
N GLY A 156 6.10 -2.31 -19.25
CA GLY A 156 6.12 -1.67 -20.56
C GLY A 156 7.07 -2.36 -21.53
N LEU A 157 8.25 -2.74 -21.07
CA LEU A 157 9.23 -3.50 -21.86
C LEU A 157 8.66 -4.87 -22.28
N MET A 158 8.13 -5.63 -21.33
CA MET A 158 7.52 -6.94 -21.60
C MET A 158 6.31 -6.81 -22.56
N LEU A 159 5.47 -5.78 -22.36
CA LEU A 159 4.34 -5.48 -23.23
C LEU A 159 4.81 -5.19 -24.68
N ALA A 160 5.80 -4.32 -24.83
CA ALA A 160 6.31 -3.93 -26.15
C ALA A 160 7.02 -5.06 -26.89
N THR A 161 7.67 -5.98 -26.15
CA THR A 161 8.46 -7.05 -26.73
C THR A 161 7.63 -8.30 -27.02
N TRP A 162 6.73 -8.66 -26.13
CA TRP A 162 6.05 -9.96 -26.17
C TRP A 162 4.52 -9.87 -26.14
N GLY A 163 3.95 -8.75 -25.72
CA GLY A 163 2.53 -8.60 -25.51
C GLY A 163 2.12 -8.69 -24.03
N TRP A 164 0.85 -8.39 -23.74
CA TRP A 164 0.37 -8.32 -22.36
C TRP A 164 0.22 -9.69 -21.68
N ARG A 165 -0.06 -10.75 -22.45
CA ARG A 165 -0.19 -12.12 -21.92
C ARG A 165 1.15 -12.64 -21.42
N GLU A 166 2.16 -12.48 -22.24
CA GLU A 166 3.54 -12.87 -21.93
C GLU A 166 4.13 -11.96 -20.83
N ALA A 167 3.73 -10.69 -20.74
CA ALA A 167 4.08 -9.83 -19.62
C ALA A 167 3.51 -10.38 -18.29
N CYS A 168 2.29 -10.91 -18.29
CA CYS A 168 1.73 -11.59 -17.12
C CYS A 168 2.53 -12.87 -16.78
N LEU A 169 2.93 -13.68 -17.76
CA LEU A 169 3.79 -14.85 -17.53
C LEU A 169 5.18 -14.46 -17.03
N GLY A 170 5.75 -13.38 -17.56
CA GLY A 170 7.01 -12.82 -17.07
C GLY A 170 6.94 -12.45 -15.58
N TRP A 171 5.88 -11.78 -15.16
CA TRP A 171 5.65 -11.49 -13.75
C TRP A 171 5.42 -12.75 -12.91
N ALA A 172 4.67 -13.73 -13.43
CA ALA A 172 4.49 -15.02 -12.76
C ALA A 172 5.84 -15.72 -12.53
N LEU A 173 6.71 -15.75 -13.54
CA LEU A 173 8.05 -16.31 -13.45
C LEU A 173 8.91 -15.57 -12.41
N ILE A 174 8.86 -14.23 -12.37
CA ILE A 174 9.58 -13.42 -11.38
C ILE A 174 9.10 -13.76 -9.96
N HIS A 175 7.81 -13.99 -9.75
CA HIS A 175 7.30 -14.46 -8.45
C HIS A 175 7.89 -15.82 -8.06
N LEU A 176 7.94 -16.78 -8.99
CA LEU A 176 8.44 -18.14 -8.72
C LEU A 176 9.96 -18.19 -8.58
N ALA A 177 10.69 -17.48 -9.45
CA ALA A 177 12.14 -17.55 -9.51
C ALA A 177 12.84 -16.62 -8.51
N LEU A 178 12.21 -15.50 -8.10
CA LEU A 178 12.86 -14.52 -7.24
C LEU A 178 12.08 -14.28 -5.94
N ALA A 179 10.82 -13.87 -5.98
CA ALA A 179 10.11 -13.48 -4.77
C ALA A 179 9.83 -14.67 -3.83
N LEU A 180 9.49 -15.83 -4.38
CA LEU A 180 9.26 -17.06 -3.61
C LEU A 180 10.53 -17.52 -2.90
N PRO A 181 11.70 -17.69 -3.55
CA PRO A 181 12.95 -18.02 -2.86
C PRO A 181 13.34 -17.01 -1.80
N LEU A 182 13.21 -15.69 -2.07
CA LEU A 182 13.49 -14.66 -1.07
C LEU A 182 12.63 -14.83 0.19
N ASN A 183 11.34 -15.12 0.03
CA ASN A 183 10.46 -15.39 1.15
C ASN A 183 10.74 -16.75 1.80
N ALA A 184 11.25 -17.73 1.07
CA ALA A 184 11.65 -19.03 1.60
C ALA A 184 12.87 -18.97 2.53
N PHE A 185 13.72 -17.95 2.40
CA PHE A 185 14.85 -17.73 3.30
C PHE A 185 14.49 -16.98 4.58
N LEU A 186 13.25 -16.52 4.74
CA LEU A 186 12.80 -15.90 5.98
C LEU A 186 12.82 -16.91 7.13
N PRO A 187 13.04 -16.46 8.39
CA PRO A 187 13.01 -17.34 9.56
C PRO A 187 11.67 -18.09 9.65
N LYS A 188 11.73 -19.35 10.07
CA LYS A 188 10.53 -20.11 10.42
C LYS A 188 9.89 -19.50 11.67
N GLY A 189 8.56 -19.53 11.77
CA GLY A 189 7.81 -18.91 12.88
C GLY A 189 8.11 -19.50 14.28
N THR A 190 8.73 -20.69 14.35
CA THR A 190 9.23 -21.31 15.56
C THR A 190 10.53 -20.67 16.09
N GLU A 191 11.22 -19.89 15.30
CA GLU A 191 12.36 -19.08 15.74
C GLU A 191 11.89 -17.74 16.38
N ARG A 192 10.70 -17.70 16.98
CA ARG A 192 10.36 -16.59 17.87
C ARG A 192 11.52 -16.45 18.83
N ILE A 193 12.14 -15.27 18.89
CA ILE A 193 12.87 -14.88 20.10
C ILE A 193 11.89 -15.16 21.22
N PRO A 194 12.21 -16.08 22.16
CA PRO A 194 11.31 -16.28 23.29
C PRO A 194 11.08 -14.88 23.85
N ALA A 195 9.86 -14.40 23.80
CA ALA A 195 9.52 -13.25 24.63
C ALA A 195 9.96 -13.71 26.03
N GLU A 196 10.96 -13.03 26.58
CA GLU A 196 11.20 -13.13 28.00
C GLU A 196 9.82 -13.08 28.62
N THR A 197 9.39 -14.21 29.22
CA THR A 197 8.07 -14.48 29.79
C THR A 197 6.93 -13.68 29.16
N PRO A 198 5.80 -14.25 28.75
CA PRO A 198 4.69 -13.42 28.31
C PRO A 198 4.50 -12.41 29.44
N GLU A 199 5.05 -11.20 29.29
CA GLU A 199 4.56 -10.12 30.12
C GLU A 199 3.05 -10.18 29.92
N PRO A 200 2.28 -10.43 31.00
CA PRO A 200 0.84 -10.35 30.93
C PRO A 200 0.60 -9.05 30.19
N ALA A 201 -0.24 -9.06 29.16
CA ALA A 201 -0.49 -7.88 28.35
C ALA A 201 -0.62 -6.70 29.30
N ALA A 202 0.52 -6.07 29.63
CA ALA A 202 0.64 -5.07 30.68
C ALA A 202 0.13 -3.78 30.09
N GLY A 203 -1.18 -3.71 29.96
CA GLY A 203 -1.94 -2.58 29.53
C GLY A 203 -3.42 -2.96 29.40
N PRO A 204 -4.33 -2.05 29.64
CA PRO A 204 -5.75 -2.27 29.40
C PRO A 204 -5.94 -2.72 27.94
N PRO A 205 -6.97 -3.58 27.67
CA PRO A 205 -7.25 -4.05 26.32
C PRO A 205 -7.32 -2.83 25.37
N PRO A 206 -6.84 -2.99 24.11
CA PRO A 206 -6.77 -1.86 23.18
C PRO A 206 -8.12 -1.14 23.12
N SER A 207 -8.09 0.16 23.32
CA SER A 207 -9.30 0.97 23.30
C SER A 207 -10.04 0.77 21.97
N ARG A 208 -11.27 0.26 22.01
CA ARG A 208 -12.12 0.11 20.80
C ARG A 208 -12.20 1.41 20.03
N ARG A 209 -12.24 2.55 20.73
CA ARG A 209 -12.23 3.89 20.12
C ARG A 209 -10.96 4.11 19.29
N ALA A 210 -9.79 3.79 19.81
CA ALA A 210 -8.53 3.96 19.08
C ALA A 210 -8.45 3.04 17.84
N LEU A 211 -8.99 1.83 17.91
CA LEU A 211 -9.08 0.91 16.77
C LEU A 211 -9.95 1.50 15.65
N TRP A 212 -11.15 2.00 15.96
CA TRP A 212 -12.05 2.60 14.97
C TRP A 212 -11.48 3.89 14.38
N LEU A 213 -10.86 4.73 15.20
CA LEU A 213 -10.20 5.94 14.72
C LEU A 213 -9.04 5.61 13.76
N LEU A 214 -8.23 4.58 14.06
CA LEU A 214 -7.18 4.15 13.15
C LEU A 214 -7.72 3.52 11.87
N ALA A 215 -8.76 2.69 11.94
CA ALA A 215 -9.41 2.13 10.76
C ALA A 215 -9.91 3.25 9.83
N PHE A 216 -10.54 4.28 10.40
CA PHE A 216 -10.97 5.47 9.65
C PHE A 216 -9.78 6.20 9.01
N VAL A 217 -8.70 6.47 9.77
CA VAL A 217 -7.48 7.11 9.24
C VAL A 217 -6.88 6.32 8.09
N PHE A 218 -6.81 4.98 8.21
CA PHE A 218 -6.28 4.12 7.15
C PHE A 218 -7.17 4.14 5.91
N ALA A 219 -8.48 4.10 6.12
CA ALA A 219 -9.47 4.18 5.04
C ALA A 219 -9.36 5.49 4.26
N VAL A 220 -9.30 6.64 4.96
CA VAL A 220 -9.11 7.96 4.36
C VAL A 220 -7.77 8.05 3.62
N THR A 221 -6.69 7.53 4.23
CA THR A 221 -5.36 7.57 3.60
C THR A 221 -5.35 6.82 2.28
N TRP A 222 -5.91 5.60 2.23
CA TRP A 222 -5.99 4.82 1.01
C TRP A 222 -6.93 5.44 -0.02
N PHE A 223 -8.07 5.99 0.41
CA PHE A 223 -8.97 6.71 -0.48
C PHE A 223 -8.25 7.89 -1.15
N ASN A 224 -7.66 8.80 -0.36
CA ASN A 224 -6.97 9.97 -0.88
C ASN A 224 -5.79 9.60 -1.79
N SER A 225 -4.99 8.60 -1.38
CA SER A 225 -3.86 8.13 -2.20
C SER A 225 -4.31 7.63 -3.58
N THR A 226 -5.40 6.85 -3.62
CA THR A 226 -5.89 6.26 -4.87
C THR A 226 -6.65 7.27 -5.72
N ALA A 227 -7.44 8.15 -5.11
CA ALA A 227 -8.10 9.26 -5.80
C ALA A 227 -7.07 10.17 -6.51
N MET A 228 -5.99 10.54 -5.81
CA MET A 228 -4.92 11.34 -6.39
C MET A 228 -4.13 10.57 -7.46
N ALA A 229 -3.83 9.29 -7.24
CA ALA A 229 -3.15 8.48 -8.25
C ALA A 229 -3.93 8.40 -9.57
N ALA A 230 -5.26 8.38 -9.50
CA ALA A 230 -6.13 8.29 -10.68
C ALA A 230 -6.40 9.66 -11.35
N HIS A 231 -6.58 10.72 -10.57
CA HIS A 231 -7.18 11.97 -11.07
C HIS A 231 -6.33 13.23 -10.86
N LEU A 232 -5.10 13.12 -10.33
CA LEU A 232 -4.28 14.29 -10.04
C LEU A 232 -4.05 15.20 -11.26
N PRO A 233 -3.70 14.69 -12.46
CA PRO A 233 -3.49 15.58 -13.60
C PRO A 233 -4.74 16.40 -13.94
N GLY A 234 -5.92 15.79 -13.94
CA GLY A 234 -7.19 16.47 -14.19
C GLY A 234 -7.54 17.51 -13.10
N LEU A 235 -7.27 17.19 -11.84
CA LEU A 235 -7.46 18.12 -10.72
C LEU A 235 -6.54 19.35 -10.85
N LEU A 236 -5.26 19.15 -11.17
CA LEU A 236 -4.30 20.23 -11.33
C LEU A 236 -4.65 21.11 -12.53
N GLN A 237 -5.13 20.52 -13.63
CA GLN A 237 -5.63 21.27 -14.79
C GLN A 237 -6.89 22.08 -14.44
N ALA A 238 -7.80 21.51 -13.65
CA ALA A 238 -8.96 22.25 -13.13
C ALA A 238 -8.56 23.41 -12.21
N ALA A 239 -7.37 23.35 -11.59
CA ALA A 239 -6.78 24.45 -10.83
C ALA A 239 -6.04 25.49 -11.71
N GLY A 240 -6.01 25.31 -13.06
CA GLY A 240 -5.36 26.22 -13.98
C GLY A 240 -3.90 25.86 -14.32
N ALA A 241 -3.42 24.67 -13.95
CA ALA A 241 -2.11 24.21 -14.40
C ALA A 241 -2.17 23.77 -15.88
N SER A 242 -1.10 24.03 -16.64
CA SER A 242 -0.97 23.45 -17.98
C SER A 242 -0.84 21.91 -17.90
N SER A 243 -1.19 21.22 -18.98
CA SER A 243 -1.06 19.76 -19.05
C SER A 243 0.37 19.29 -18.74
N ALA A 244 1.38 19.99 -19.28
CA ALA A 244 2.79 19.69 -19.01
C ALA A 244 3.15 19.86 -17.51
N MET A 245 2.69 20.96 -16.90
CA MET A 245 2.89 21.22 -15.47
C MET A 245 2.20 20.16 -14.60
N ALA A 246 0.96 19.77 -14.94
CA ALA A 246 0.21 18.76 -14.20
C ALA A 246 0.90 17.38 -14.21
N ILE A 247 1.44 16.98 -15.37
CA ILE A 247 2.22 15.74 -15.52
C ILE A 247 3.52 15.82 -14.73
N ALA A 248 4.27 16.92 -14.86
CA ALA A 248 5.54 17.12 -14.17
C ALA A 248 5.35 17.16 -12.63
N ALA A 249 4.32 17.85 -12.14
CA ALA A 249 3.98 17.86 -10.71
C ALA A 249 3.58 16.46 -10.21
N GLY A 250 2.76 15.72 -10.99
CA GLY A 250 2.41 14.35 -10.67
C GLY A 250 3.62 13.42 -10.53
N ALA A 251 4.62 13.59 -11.40
CA ALA A 251 5.86 12.83 -11.34
C ALA A 251 6.67 13.08 -10.04
N MET A 252 6.48 14.23 -9.37
CA MET A 252 7.16 14.55 -8.11
C MET A 252 6.61 13.81 -6.90
N ILE A 253 5.41 13.18 -6.98
CA ILE A 253 4.83 12.44 -5.85
C ILE A 253 5.74 11.30 -5.41
N GLY A 254 6.26 10.50 -6.34
CA GLY A 254 7.16 9.38 -6.03
C GLY A 254 8.43 9.82 -5.28
N PRO A 255 9.23 10.73 -5.83
CA PRO A 255 10.38 11.31 -5.14
C PRO A 255 10.03 11.90 -3.78
N ALA A 256 8.92 12.64 -3.64
CA ALA A 256 8.47 13.20 -2.37
C ALA A 256 8.14 12.12 -1.33
N GLN A 257 7.49 11.04 -1.72
CA GLN A 257 7.21 9.89 -0.86
C GLN A 257 8.51 9.25 -0.34
N VAL A 258 9.48 9.01 -1.24
CA VAL A 258 10.76 8.40 -0.86
C VAL A 258 11.55 9.33 0.06
N ALA A 259 11.66 10.62 -0.26
CA ALA A 259 12.34 11.60 0.57
C ALA A 259 11.73 11.68 1.99
N ALA A 260 10.39 11.69 2.08
CA ALA A 260 9.68 11.71 3.36
C ALA A 260 9.90 10.42 4.18
N ARG A 261 9.99 9.26 3.52
CA ARG A 261 10.33 7.99 4.19
C ARG A 261 11.76 7.96 4.69
N VAL A 262 12.71 8.53 3.94
CA VAL A 262 14.10 8.70 4.39
C VAL A 262 14.15 9.62 5.59
N LEU A 263 13.41 10.74 5.58
CA LEU A 263 13.29 11.67 6.70
C LEU A 263 12.70 10.98 7.95
N GLU A 264 11.64 10.18 7.78
CA GLU A 264 11.05 9.38 8.86
C GLU A 264 12.08 8.39 9.42
N PHE A 265 12.81 7.68 8.56
CA PHE A 265 13.83 6.72 8.97
C PHE A 265 15.00 7.37 9.70
N GLY A 266 15.48 8.53 9.24
CA GLY A 266 16.63 9.23 9.81
C GLY A 266 16.28 10.01 11.08
N LEU A 267 15.29 10.90 10.97
CA LEU A 267 14.99 11.92 11.98
C LEU A 267 13.74 11.60 12.80
N LEU A 268 12.61 11.36 12.14
CA LEU A 268 11.31 11.28 12.82
C LEU A 268 11.13 9.99 13.63
N ARG A 269 11.91 8.93 13.37
CA ARG A 269 11.89 7.70 14.16
C ARG A 269 12.22 7.89 15.64
N ARG A 270 12.84 9.03 15.99
CA ARG A 270 13.17 9.39 17.39
C ARG A 270 11.92 9.78 18.18
N PHE A 271 10.87 10.17 17.48
CA PHE A 271 9.60 10.57 18.08
C PHE A 271 8.59 9.43 18.08
N HIS A 272 7.54 9.58 18.88
CA HIS A 272 6.44 8.62 18.86
C HIS A 272 5.75 8.60 17.49
N PRO A 273 5.37 7.45 16.91
CA PRO A 273 4.78 7.35 15.57
C PRO A 273 3.53 8.21 15.37
N LEU A 274 2.77 8.53 16.43
CA LEU A 274 1.63 9.44 16.37
C LEU A 274 2.00 10.86 15.92
N ILE A 275 3.21 11.34 16.25
CA ILE A 275 3.64 12.70 15.86
C ILE A 275 3.84 12.72 14.33
N SER A 276 4.63 11.77 13.81
CA SER A 276 4.85 11.64 12.37
C SER A 276 3.53 11.48 11.61
N ALA A 277 2.62 10.64 12.13
CA ALA A 277 1.33 10.40 11.50
C ALA A 277 0.43 11.66 11.49
N ARG A 278 0.41 12.45 12.58
CA ARG A 278 -0.34 13.69 12.66
C ARG A 278 0.16 14.74 11.67
N LEU A 279 1.48 14.93 11.60
CA LEU A 279 2.11 15.82 10.62
C LEU A 279 1.82 15.36 9.18
N ALA A 280 1.93 14.08 8.92
CA ALA A 280 1.69 13.51 7.60
C ALA A 280 0.21 13.58 7.17
N ALA A 281 -0.73 13.36 8.10
CA ALA A 281 -2.15 13.45 7.81
C ALA A 281 -2.61 14.88 7.51
N SER A 282 -2.00 15.90 8.13
CA SER A 282 -2.29 17.30 7.85
C SER A 282 -1.74 17.79 6.51
N ALA A 283 -0.75 17.09 5.93
CA ALA A 283 -0.09 17.55 4.71
C ALA A 283 -1.05 17.65 3.51
N HIS A 284 -1.97 16.69 3.33
CA HIS A 284 -2.92 16.72 2.22
C HIS A 284 -3.97 17.85 2.34
N PRO A 285 -4.65 18.07 3.49
CA PRO A 285 -5.51 19.24 3.68
C PRO A 285 -4.80 20.57 3.46
N LEU A 286 -3.57 20.71 3.95
CA LEU A 286 -2.76 21.92 3.73
C LEU A 286 -2.42 22.10 2.24
N ALA A 287 -2.06 21.03 1.56
CA ALA A 287 -1.81 21.05 0.12
C ALA A 287 -3.05 21.50 -0.66
N ALA A 288 -4.23 21.03 -0.27
CA ALA A 288 -5.50 21.42 -0.88
C ALA A 288 -5.80 22.91 -0.69
N VAL A 289 -5.60 23.44 0.50
CA VAL A 289 -5.73 24.89 0.77
C VAL A 289 -4.77 25.70 -0.12
N CYS A 290 -3.51 25.27 -0.24
CA CYS A 290 -2.54 25.92 -1.12
C CYS A 290 -2.99 25.87 -2.59
N LEU A 291 -3.49 24.72 -3.06
CA LEU A 291 -3.93 24.57 -4.45
C LEU A 291 -5.15 25.44 -4.76
N VAL A 292 -6.12 25.52 -3.86
CA VAL A 292 -7.31 26.37 -4.05
C VAL A 292 -6.94 27.86 -3.97
N GLY A 293 -6.04 28.22 -3.04
CA GLY A 293 -5.64 29.62 -2.83
C GLY A 293 -4.76 30.21 -3.94
N PHE A 294 -3.87 29.40 -4.53
CA PHE A 294 -2.88 29.88 -5.50
C PHE A 294 -3.07 29.27 -6.91
N GLY A 295 -4.01 28.33 -7.09
CA GLY A 295 -4.29 27.72 -8.39
C GLY A 295 -3.14 26.91 -8.96
N GLY A 296 -3.01 26.91 -10.30
CA GLY A 296 -1.99 26.18 -11.05
C GLY A 296 -0.55 26.35 -10.55
N PRO A 297 -0.06 27.55 -10.17
CA PRO A 297 1.27 27.75 -9.59
C PRO A 297 1.56 26.86 -8.37
N ALA A 298 0.54 26.48 -7.59
CA ALA A 298 0.69 25.61 -6.42
C ALA A 298 0.75 24.11 -6.75
N ALA A 299 0.68 23.69 -8.01
CA ALA A 299 0.65 22.29 -8.43
C ALA A 299 1.82 21.47 -7.86
N TYR A 300 3.04 22.01 -7.92
CA TYR A 300 4.22 21.32 -7.35
C TYR A 300 4.17 21.25 -5.82
N ALA A 301 3.76 22.33 -5.16
CA ALA A 301 3.62 22.34 -3.69
C ALA A 301 2.59 21.30 -3.24
N PHE A 302 1.46 21.21 -3.96
CA PHE A 302 0.45 20.18 -3.72
C PHE A 302 1.04 18.77 -3.84
N ALA A 303 1.71 18.48 -4.95
CA ALA A 303 2.28 17.16 -5.23
C ALA A 303 3.34 16.75 -4.19
N LEU A 304 4.20 17.68 -3.78
CA LEU A 304 5.23 17.45 -2.77
C LEU A 304 4.62 17.19 -1.38
N LEU A 305 3.69 18.03 -0.94
CA LEU A 305 3.04 17.87 0.37
C LEU A 305 2.19 16.59 0.44
N HIS A 306 1.36 16.34 -0.60
CA HIS A 306 0.57 15.12 -0.67
C HIS A 306 1.46 13.88 -0.72
N GLY A 307 2.50 13.90 -1.56
CA GLY A 307 3.47 12.81 -1.68
C GLY A 307 4.19 12.53 -0.35
N ALA A 308 4.72 13.56 0.29
CA ALA A 308 5.40 13.43 1.58
C ALA A 308 4.47 12.84 2.66
N GLY A 309 3.25 13.38 2.78
CA GLY A 309 2.23 12.87 3.71
C GLY A 309 1.92 11.39 3.46
N ASN A 310 1.67 11.01 2.21
CA ASN A 310 1.36 9.63 1.83
C ASN A 310 2.55 8.69 2.10
N GLY A 311 3.78 9.14 1.88
CA GLY A 311 5.00 8.39 2.17
C GLY A 311 5.11 8.01 3.66
N ILE A 312 4.95 8.97 4.56
CA ILE A 312 5.02 8.75 6.02
C ILE A 312 3.81 7.95 6.51
N LEU A 313 2.59 8.23 6.02
CA LEU A 313 1.38 7.49 6.41
C LEU A 313 1.46 6.00 6.02
N THR A 314 2.16 5.66 4.94
CA THR A 314 2.41 4.27 4.57
C THR A 314 3.22 3.53 5.65
N ILE A 315 4.24 4.18 6.23
CA ILE A 315 5.01 3.64 7.37
C ILE A 315 4.12 3.59 8.62
N ALA A 316 3.36 4.66 8.87
CA ALA A 316 2.50 4.77 10.04
C ALA A 316 1.44 3.66 10.11
N LYS A 317 0.92 3.18 8.98
CA LYS A 317 0.00 2.03 8.93
C LYS A 317 0.58 0.76 9.56
N GLY A 318 1.89 0.55 9.43
CA GLY A 318 2.57 -0.57 10.10
C GLY A 318 3.01 -0.24 11.53
N THR A 319 3.48 0.96 11.78
CA THR A 319 4.14 1.30 13.05
C THR A 319 3.18 1.77 14.15
N LEU A 320 2.06 2.44 13.78
CA LEU A 320 1.07 2.90 14.77
C LEU A 320 0.35 1.77 15.49
N PRO A 321 -0.21 0.74 14.81
CA PRO A 321 -0.84 -0.38 15.50
C PRO A 321 0.14 -1.11 16.43
N LEU A 322 1.41 -1.22 16.00
CA LEU A 322 2.46 -1.82 16.81
C LEU A 322 2.76 -1.01 18.07
N ALA A 323 2.88 0.33 17.93
CA ALA A 323 3.21 1.22 19.03
C ALA A 323 2.06 1.38 20.03
N LEU A 324 0.79 1.34 19.57
CA LEU A 324 -0.38 1.56 20.41
C LEU A 324 -0.91 0.28 21.05
N PHE A 325 -0.74 -0.87 20.39
CA PHE A 325 -1.40 -2.11 20.79
C PHE A 325 -0.44 -3.29 20.97
N GLY A 326 0.85 -3.08 20.75
CA GLY A 326 1.86 -4.13 20.87
C GLY A 326 1.84 -5.15 19.73
N SER A 327 2.72 -6.16 19.84
CA SER A 327 2.93 -7.19 18.82
C SER A 327 2.00 -8.41 18.95
N ALA A 328 1.32 -8.60 20.09
CA ALA A 328 0.40 -9.71 20.27
C ALA A 328 -0.85 -9.53 19.38
N GLY A 329 -1.15 -10.52 18.52
CA GLY A 329 -2.28 -10.48 17.59
C GLY A 329 -2.18 -9.32 16.56
N TYR A 330 -0.98 -8.86 16.28
CA TYR A 330 -0.73 -7.70 15.41
C TYR A 330 -1.21 -7.94 13.97
N GLY A 331 -0.96 -9.12 13.41
CA GLY A 331 -1.33 -9.46 12.05
C GLY A 331 -2.84 -9.48 11.83
N ALA A 332 -3.59 -10.15 12.69
CA ALA A 332 -5.05 -10.17 12.65
C ALA A 332 -5.62 -8.75 12.79
N ARG A 333 -5.09 -7.98 13.75
CA ARG A 333 -5.51 -6.59 13.98
C ARG A 333 -5.24 -5.71 12.78
N LEU A 334 -4.06 -5.83 12.16
CA LEU A 334 -3.70 -5.07 10.98
C LEU A 334 -4.59 -5.41 9.79
N GLY A 335 -4.91 -6.69 9.60
CA GLY A 335 -5.87 -7.14 8.59
C GLY A 335 -7.24 -6.49 8.77
N TRP A 336 -7.79 -6.52 9.99
CA TRP A 336 -9.08 -5.89 10.30
C TRP A 336 -9.07 -4.36 10.15
N LEU A 337 -7.97 -3.69 10.54
CA LEU A 337 -7.83 -2.24 10.37
C LEU A 337 -7.79 -1.81 8.90
N ASN A 338 -7.22 -2.66 8.03
CA ASN A 338 -7.08 -2.34 6.60
C ASN A 338 -8.23 -2.86 5.73
N ALA A 339 -9.07 -3.77 6.19
CA ALA A 339 -10.20 -4.30 5.41
C ALA A 339 -11.14 -3.19 4.90
N PRO A 340 -11.69 -2.27 5.72
CA PRO A 340 -12.51 -1.17 5.23
C PRO A 340 -11.73 -0.21 4.33
N ALA A 341 -10.43 -0.05 4.60
CA ALA A 341 -9.57 0.80 3.78
C ALA A 341 -9.44 0.29 2.35
N ARG A 342 -9.34 -1.03 2.15
CA ARG A 342 -9.26 -1.64 0.82
C ARG A 342 -10.57 -1.47 0.02
N VAL A 343 -11.72 -1.56 0.69
CA VAL A 343 -13.02 -1.33 0.05
C VAL A 343 -13.14 0.12 -0.42
N LEU A 344 -12.81 1.08 0.46
CA LEU A 344 -12.82 2.50 0.09
C LEU A 344 -11.77 2.85 -0.97
N GLN A 345 -10.63 2.19 -0.94
CA GLN A 345 -9.62 2.31 -1.98
C GLN A 345 -10.16 1.90 -3.36
N ALA A 346 -10.90 0.79 -3.44
CA ALA A 346 -11.50 0.32 -4.68
C ALA A 346 -12.55 1.32 -5.25
N ALA A 347 -13.28 2.01 -4.38
CA ALA A 347 -14.30 2.99 -4.77
C ALA A 347 -13.74 4.38 -5.06
N ALA A 348 -12.53 4.70 -4.61
CA ALA A 348 -11.97 6.04 -4.67
C ALA A 348 -11.90 6.66 -6.07
N PRO A 349 -11.46 5.97 -7.14
CA PRO A 349 -11.42 6.54 -8.47
C PRO A 349 -12.80 6.92 -8.99
N LEU A 350 -13.82 6.10 -8.72
CA LEU A 350 -15.19 6.34 -9.17
C LEU A 350 -15.80 7.52 -8.41
N ILE A 351 -15.71 7.53 -7.08
CA ILE A 351 -16.29 8.59 -6.24
C ILE A 351 -15.62 9.93 -6.54
N PHE A 352 -14.28 9.96 -6.55
CA PHE A 352 -13.56 11.21 -6.78
C PHE A 352 -13.65 11.67 -8.24
N GLY A 353 -13.67 10.74 -9.21
CA GLY A 353 -13.88 11.05 -10.62
C GLY A 353 -15.23 11.69 -10.88
N ALA A 354 -16.30 11.16 -10.29
CA ALA A 354 -17.65 11.75 -10.37
C ALA A 354 -17.70 13.15 -9.72
N ALA A 355 -17.04 13.31 -8.55
CA ALA A 355 -16.94 14.61 -7.89
C ALA A 355 -16.17 15.63 -8.74
N LEU A 356 -15.04 15.23 -9.34
CA LEU A 356 -14.24 16.08 -10.22
C LEU A 356 -15.02 16.50 -11.46
N ALA A 357 -15.77 15.59 -12.08
CA ALA A 357 -16.60 15.88 -13.22
C ALA A 357 -17.75 16.86 -12.88
N ALA A 358 -18.35 16.71 -11.69
CA ALA A 358 -19.48 17.54 -11.27
C ALA A 358 -19.06 18.91 -10.72
N TRP A 359 -17.93 18.99 -9.99
CA TRP A 359 -17.55 20.16 -9.18
C TRP A 359 -16.19 20.77 -9.59
N GLY A 360 -15.51 20.20 -10.59
CA GLY A 360 -14.18 20.67 -11.00
C GLY A 360 -13.20 20.73 -9.83
N LEU A 361 -12.45 21.83 -9.69
CA LEU A 361 -11.48 22.01 -8.60
C LEU A 361 -12.09 21.84 -7.21
N GLN A 362 -13.38 22.18 -7.02
CA GLN A 362 -14.02 22.10 -5.70
C GLN A 362 -14.12 20.66 -5.18
N ALA A 363 -13.98 19.64 -6.05
CA ALA A 363 -13.90 18.22 -5.64
C ALA A 363 -12.77 17.95 -4.62
N ILE A 364 -11.72 18.79 -4.61
CA ILE A 364 -10.61 18.66 -3.67
C ILE A 364 -11.06 18.76 -2.22
N TRP A 365 -12.13 19.51 -1.92
CA TRP A 365 -12.65 19.65 -0.57
C TRP A 365 -13.20 18.35 0.01
N LEU A 366 -13.62 17.40 -0.86
CA LEU A 366 -13.98 16.05 -0.42
C LEU A 366 -12.77 15.37 0.23
N THR A 367 -11.63 15.30 -0.47
CA THR A 367 -10.42 14.64 0.02
C THR A 367 -9.73 15.43 1.14
N ALA A 368 -9.74 16.76 1.07
CA ALA A 368 -9.21 17.63 2.12
C ALA A 368 -10.05 17.54 3.40
N GLY A 369 -11.38 17.55 3.29
CA GLY A 369 -12.28 17.45 4.44
C GLY A 369 -12.13 16.13 5.19
N ILE A 370 -12.17 14.98 4.47
CA ILE A 370 -11.94 13.69 5.14
C ILE A 370 -10.50 13.57 5.65
N GLY A 371 -9.50 14.20 4.99
CA GLY A 371 -8.11 14.27 5.45
C GLY A 371 -7.98 15.07 6.75
N ALA A 372 -8.69 16.19 6.86
CA ALA A 372 -8.76 16.97 8.10
C ALA A 372 -9.41 16.19 9.24
N LEU A 373 -10.51 15.47 8.96
CA LEU A 373 -11.14 14.57 9.93
C LEU A 373 -10.19 13.43 10.37
N ALA A 374 -9.39 12.89 9.46
CA ALA A 374 -8.38 11.90 9.81
C ALA A 374 -7.28 12.49 10.71
N THR A 375 -6.89 13.74 10.48
CA THR A 375 -5.95 14.47 11.35
C THR A 375 -6.54 14.65 12.75
N LEU A 376 -7.80 15.08 12.85
CA LEU A 376 -8.52 15.21 14.12
C LEU A 376 -8.67 13.87 14.84
N ALA A 377 -8.95 12.79 14.09
CA ALA A 377 -9.00 11.44 14.64
C ALA A 377 -7.65 11.03 15.27
N LEU A 378 -6.53 11.32 14.61
CA LEU A 378 -5.19 11.07 15.16
C LEU A 378 -4.89 11.95 16.39
N LEU A 379 -5.39 13.18 16.44
CA LEU A 379 -5.25 14.04 17.61
C LEU A 379 -6.05 13.51 18.81
N ALA A 380 -7.22 12.89 18.55
CA ALA A 380 -8.06 12.30 19.59
C ALA A 380 -7.50 10.98 20.18
N ILE A 381 -6.53 10.35 19.51
CA ILE A 381 -5.81 9.18 20.03
C ILE A 381 -4.76 9.67 21.04
N ARG A 382 -4.90 9.25 22.30
CA ARG A 382 -3.92 9.54 23.36
C ARG A 382 -2.75 8.56 23.25
N ARG A 383 -1.56 9.03 23.65
CA ARG A 383 -0.43 8.15 23.92
C ARG A 383 -0.79 7.33 25.15
N GLY A 384 -0.76 6.01 25.04
CA GLY A 384 -0.87 5.13 26.20
C GLY A 384 0.36 5.25 27.09
#